data_1cb2211250cbf9da9819e4697a485df9
#
_entry.id   1cb2211250cbf9da9819e4697a485df9
#
_cell.length_a   1.000
_cell.length_b   1.000
_cell.length_c   1.000
_cell.angle_alpha   90.00
_cell.angle_beta   90.00
_cell.angle_gamma   90.00
#
_symmetry.space_group_name_H-M   'P 1'
#
loop_
_entity.id
_entity.type
_entity.pdbx_description
1 polymer ?
#
loop_
_entity_poly.entity_id
_entity_poly.type
_entity_poly.pdbx_seq_one_letter_code
_entity_poly.pdbx_strand_id
1 'polypeptide(L)'
;MSVSSFCNLTGKKVLVTGSSSGIGKAIAIELAQAGADVLIHYRKSKEAAEMVASQLQKLGRKSETLSADLACLENYESLLNQAFQTWGQLDIWVNNAGVDLLTGSEAKLDYGQKLEKLLDVDVRGTVLLSRAVGERMQQQGRGCILNIGWDQSDRGMEGASGELFSTSKNAIMGFSRSLEVSLAPQVRVNCIAPGWILTAWGENASDVWQERVKRETPMQCWGTPEDIAKMARFLCSDEAAYITGQVINVNGGAVR
;
A
#
# COMPACT_ATOMS: atom_id res chain seq x y z
N MET A 1 12.42 -28.64 -17.28
CA MET A 1 11.63 -27.41 -17.17
C MET A 1 11.59 -27.06 -15.69
N SER A 2 12.21 -25.95 -15.28
CA SER A 2 12.08 -25.48 -13.91
C SER A 2 10.61 -25.08 -13.69
N VAL A 3 9.96 -25.68 -12.71
CA VAL A 3 8.63 -25.23 -12.28
C VAL A 3 8.83 -23.78 -11.82
N SER A 4 8.31 -22.82 -12.61
CA SER A 4 8.23 -21.43 -12.17
C SER A 4 7.46 -21.43 -10.84
N SER A 5 8.07 -20.95 -9.77
CA SER A 5 7.37 -20.88 -8.50
C SER A 5 6.20 -19.89 -8.64
N PHE A 6 5.01 -20.27 -8.17
CA PHE A 6 3.79 -19.45 -8.21
C PHE A 6 4.06 -18.05 -7.61
N CYS A 7 3.57 -17.02 -8.29
CA CYS A 7 3.77 -15.60 -7.95
C CYS A 7 5.27 -15.21 -7.81
N ASN A 8 6.08 -15.63 -8.77
CA ASN A 8 7.51 -15.29 -8.84
C ASN A 8 7.68 -13.84 -9.33
N LEU A 9 8.46 -13.05 -8.61
CA LEU A 9 8.79 -11.66 -8.94
C LEU A 9 10.28 -11.45 -9.25
N THR A 10 11.02 -12.53 -9.58
CA THR A 10 12.43 -12.41 -9.89
C THR A 10 12.69 -11.42 -11.03
N GLY A 11 13.56 -10.46 -10.79
CA GLY A 11 13.90 -9.39 -11.75
C GLY A 11 12.96 -8.18 -11.75
N LYS A 12 11.81 -8.23 -11.07
CA LYS A 12 10.92 -7.08 -10.91
C LYS A 12 11.55 -6.04 -9.97
N LYS A 13 11.34 -4.77 -10.29
CA LYS A 13 11.76 -3.59 -9.51
C LYS A 13 10.53 -2.95 -8.89
N VAL A 14 10.54 -2.79 -7.59
CA VAL A 14 9.38 -2.39 -6.81
C VAL A 14 9.68 -1.17 -5.96
N LEU A 15 8.71 -0.26 -5.82
CA LEU A 15 8.69 0.72 -4.74
C LEU A 15 7.43 0.52 -3.90
N VAL A 16 7.59 0.52 -2.58
CA VAL A 16 6.48 0.51 -1.62
C VAL A 16 6.51 1.76 -0.77
N THR A 17 5.48 2.60 -0.85
CA THR A 17 5.42 3.81 -0.02
C THR A 17 5.04 3.46 1.41
N GLY A 18 5.64 4.16 2.40
CA GLY A 18 5.38 3.92 3.82
C GLY A 18 5.77 2.51 4.28
N SER A 19 6.88 1.98 3.76
CA SER A 19 7.29 0.59 3.98
C SER A 19 8.30 0.39 5.13
N SER A 20 8.49 1.37 5.99
CA SER A 20 9.29 1.23 7.20
C SER A 20 8.61 0.43 8.33
N SER A 21 7.28 0.25 8.26
CA SER A 21 6.48 -0.44 9.30
C SER A 21 5.17 -1.02 8.76
N GLY A 22 4.46 -1.77 9.59
CA GLY A 22 3.09 -2.22 9.36
C GLY A 22 2.89 -2.99 8.05
N ILE A 23 1.78 -2.74 7.37
CA ILE A 23 1.39 -3.39 6.11
C ILE A 23 2.45 -3.16 5.02
N GLY A 24 2.96 -1.94 4.89
CA GLY A 24 3.98 -1.61 3.88
C GLY A 24 5.27 -2.39 4.05
N LYS A 25 5.73 -2.57 5.29
CA LYS A 25 6.89 -3.42 5.62
C LYS A 25 6.64 -4.87 5.24
N ALA A 26 5.47 -5.42 5.60
CA ALA A 26 5.13 -6.80 5.26
C ALA A 26 5.05 -7.01 3.74
N ILE A 27 4.45 -6.07 3.00
CA ILE A 27 4.43 -6.09 1.53
C ILE A 27 5.86 -6.09 0.97
N ALA A 28 6.72 -5.18 1.43
CA ALA A 28 8.10 -5.10 0.95
C ALA A 28 8.87 -6.41 1.16
N ILE A 29 8.71 -7.03 2.33
CA ILE A 29 9.37 -8.31 2.66
C ILE A 29 8.82 -9.44 1.78
N GLU A 30 7.51 -9.56 1.63
CA GLU A 30 6.86 -10.62 0.83
C GLU A 30 7.26 -10.53 -0.65
N LEU A 31 7.27 -9.31 -1.22
CA LEU A 31 7.71 -9.12 -2.62
C LEU A 31 9.19 -9.45 -2.81
N ALA A 32 10.03 -9.12 -1.83
CA ALA A 32 11.45 -9.49 -1.85
C ALA A 32 11.66 -11.00 -1.72
N GLN A 33 10.90 -11.70 -0.87
CA GLN A 33 10.92 -13.17 -0.77
C GLN A 33 10.47 -13.83 -2.08
N ALA A 34 9.58 -13.18 -2.83
CA ALA A 34 9.19 -13.61 -4.17
C ALA A 34 10.24 -13.31 -5.26
N GLY A 35 11.35 -12.66 -4.92
CA GLY A 35 12.46 -12.41 -5.83
C GLY A 35 12.62 -10.98 -6.35
N ALA A 36 11.77 -10.05 -5.94
CA ALA A 36 11.86 -8.65 -6.36
C ALA A 36 13.00 -7.90 -5.66
N ASP A 37 13.54 -6.90 -6.34
CA ASP A 37 14.35 -5.84 -5.73
C ASP A 37 13.40 -4.70 -5.29
N VAL A 38 13.55 -4.17 -4.06
CA VAL A 38 12.54 -3.30 -3.47
C VAL A 38 13.14 -2.02 -2.90
N LEU A 39 12.60 -0.87 -3.32
CA LEU A 39 12.84 0.44 -2.74
C LEU A 39 11.90 0.66 -1.56
N ILE A 40 12.48 0.98 -0.41
CA ILE A 40 11.79 1.24 0.85
C ILE A 40 11.59 2.75 1.01
N HIS A 41 10.35 3.20 0.92
CA HIS A 41 10.06 4.61 1.13
C HIS A 41 9.63 4.89 2.57
N TYR A 42 10.11 5.99 3.12
CA TYR A 42 9.77 6.49 4.45
C TYR A 42 9.66 8.02 4.46
N ARG A 43 8.98 8.57 5.48
CA ARG A 43 8.94 10.02 5.73
C ARG A 43 9.97 10.46 6.77
N LYS A 44 9.91 9.89 7.97
CA LYS A 44 10.75 10.28 9.13
C LYS A 44 11.52 9.10 9.74
N SER A 45 11.06 7.88 9.58
CA SER A 45 11.58 6.69 10.27
C SER A 45 12.75 6.06 9.50
N LYS A 46 13.86 6.79 9.39
CA LYS A 46 15.04 6.38 8.62
C LYS A 46 15.61 5.05 9.11
N GLU A 47 15.86 4.92 10.40
CA GLU A 47 16.47 3.74 11.00
C GLU A 47 15.59 2.48 10.77
N ALA A 48 14.26 2.62 10.90
CA ALA A 48 13.34 1.52 10.64
C ALA A 48 13.34 1.12 9.14
N ALA A 49 13.41 2.09 8.23
CA ALA A 49 13.51 1.82 6.80
C ALA A 49 14.83 1.12 6.44
N GLU A 50 15.95 1.56 7.02
CA GLU A 50 17.27 0.93 6.82
C GLU A 50 17.31 -0.50 7.38
N MET A 51 16.65 -0.76 8.51
CA MET A 51 16.50 -2.12 9.03
C MET A 51 15.74 -3.02 8.08
N VAL A 52 14.64 -2.53 7.48
CA VAL A 52 13.90 -3.30 6.47
C VAL A 52 14.78 -3.54 5.25
N ALA A 53 15.41 -2.52 4.69
CA ALA A 53 16.31 -2.66 3.54
C ALA A 53 17.42 -3.70 3.81
N SER A 54 18.06 -3.65 4.99
CA SER A 54 19.06 -4.64 5.41
C SER A 54 18.49 -6.06 5.49
N GLN A 55 17.25 -6.22 5.94
CA GLN A 55 16.58 -7.53 5.94
C GLN A 55 16.40 -8.06 4.51
N LEU A 56 16.00 -7.23 3.56
CA LEU A 56 15.84 -7.62 2.16
C LEU A 56 17.19 -7.98 1.52
N GLN A 57 18.23 -7.22 1.84
CA GLN A 57 19.60 -7.53 1.36
C GLN A 57 20.09 -8.88 1.87
N LYS A 58 19.75 -9.29 3.10
CA LYS A 58 20.04 -10.63 3.63
C LYS A 58 19.30 -11.74 2.90
N LEU A 59 18.17 -11.44 2.25
CA LEU A 59 17.47 -12.37 1.34
C LEU A 59 18.11 -12.42 -0.07
N GLY A 60 19.23 -11.72 -0.27
CA GLY A 60 19.92 -11.65 -1.56
C GLY A 60 19.24 -10.72 -2.58
N ARG A 61 18.41 -9.77 -2.11
CA ARG A 61 17.75 -8.79 -3.00
C ARG A 61 18.42 -7.43 -2.90
N LYS A 62 18.36 -6.65 -3.99
CA LYS A 62 18.75 -5.25 -3.92
C LYS A 62 17.67 -4.49 -3.18
N SER A 63 18.09 -3.63 -2.25
CA SER A 63 17.18 -2.75 -1.54
C SER A 63 17.90 -1.47 -1.14
N GLU A 64 17.23 -0.36 -1.34
CA GLU A 64 17.66 0.99 -0.97
C GLU A 64 16.50 1.73 -0.32
N THR A 65 16.78 2.83 0.35
CA THR A 65 15.77 3.64 1.02
C THR A 65 15.61 4.98 0.33
N LEU A 66 14.37 5.44 0.18
CA LEU A 66 14.03 6.76 -0.36
C LEU A 66 13.18 7.53 0.66
N SER A 67 13.57 8.78 0.93
CA SER A 67 12.85 9.66 1.85
C SER A 67 12.04 10.70 1.09
N ALA A 68 10.75 10.81 1.37
CA ALA A 68 9.90 11.89 0.90
C ALA A 68 8.72 12.13 1.86
N ASP A 69 8.30 13.39 2.01
CA ASP A 69 7.01 13.70 2.63
C ASP A 69 5.96 13.80 1.52
N LEU A 70 5.00 12.88 1.51
CA LEU A 70 3.94 12.83 0.50
C LEU A 70 2.85 13.89 0.71
N ALA A 71 2.91 14.67 1.78
CA ALA A 71 2.11 15.89 1.91
C ALA A 71 2.65 17.05 1.06
N CYS A 72 3.93 16.99 0.65
CA CYS A 72 4.62 18.07 -0.06
C CYS A 72 4.77 17.73 -1.55
N LEU A 73 4.10 18.49 -2.40
CA LEU A 73 4.11 18.30 -3.87
C LEU A 73 5.51 18.39 -4.46
N GLU A 74 6.35 19.23 -3.88
CA GLU A 74 7.73 19.48 -4.32
C GLU A 74 8.60 18.22 -4.27
N ASN A 75 8.22 17.26 -3.44
CA ASN A 75 8.96 16.00 -3.29
C ASN A 75 8.65 14.99 -4.39
N TYR A 76 7.52 15.12 -5.10
CA TYR A 76 7.01 14.06 -5.98
C TYR A 76 7.92 13.82 -7.19
N GLU A 77 8.35 14.88 -7.87
CA GLU A 77 9.23 14.72 -9.02
C GLU A 77 10.57 14.10 -8.63
N SER A 78 11.14 14.54 -7.51
CA SER A 78 12.39 13.98 -6.99
C SER A 78 12.25 12.51 -6.62
N LEU A 79 11.17 12.14 -5.91
CA LEU A 79 10.89 10.75 -5.55
C LEU A 79 10.72 9.87 -6.79
N LEU A 80 9.95 10.33 -7.77
CA LEU A 80 9.73 9.62 -9.03
C LEU A 80 11.03 9.42 -9.80
N ASN A 81 11.85 10.48 -9.93
CA ASN A 81 13.11 10.41 -10.63
C ASN A 81 14.06 9.42 -9.97
N GLN A 82 14.22 9.49 -8.65
CA GLN A 82 15.04 8.54 -7.89
C GLN A 82 14.54 7.11 -8.07
N ALA A 83 13.22 6.87 -7.93
CA ALA A 83 12.64 5.53 -8.04
C ALA A 83 12.92 4.86 -9.40
N PHE A 84 12.76 5.60 -10.49
CA PHE A 84 13.00 5.06 -11.83
C PHE A 84 14.49 4.99 -12.19
N GLN A 85 15.33 5.92 -11.69
CA GLN A 85 16.76 5.97 -12.03
C GLN A 85 17.59 4.95 -11.24
N THR A 86 17.21 4.60 -10.03
CA THR A 86 17.99 3.70 -9.15
C THR A 86 18.39 2.41 -9.85
N TRP A 87 17.46 1.80 -10.61
CA TRP A 87 17.75 0.57 -11.36
C TRP A 87 17.35 0.65 -12.85
N GLY A 88 17.15 1.87 -13.37
CA GLY A 88 16.84 2.15 -14.77
C GLY A 88 15.39 1.86 -15.19
N GLN A 89 14.60 1.24 -14.32
CA GLN A 89 13.17 0.94 -14.54
C GLN A 89 12.46 0.71 -13.21
N LEU A 90 11.12 0.75 -13.26
CA LEU A 90 10.26 0.37 -12.15
C LEU A 90 9.07 -0.44 -12.67
N ASP A 91 8.88 -1.66 -12.19
CA ASP A 91 7.82 -2.57 -12.67
C ASP A 91 6.56 -2.49 -11.80
N ILE A 92 6.71 -2.20 -10.51
CA ILE A 92 5.62 -2.21 -9.52
C ILE A 92 5.73 -0.99 -8.61
N TRP A 93 4.61 -0.29 -8.45
CA TRP A 93 4.44 0.79 -7.48
C TRP A 93 3.32 0.46 -6.51
N VAL A 94 3.60 0.47 -5.21
CA VAL A 94 2.59 0.22 -4.17
C VAL A 94 2.37 1.50 -3.36
N ASN A 95 1.18 2.07 -3.45
CA ASN A 95 0.73 3.17 -2.61
C ASN A 95 0.14 2.63 -1.32
N ASN A 96 0.97 2.53 -0.29
CA ASN A 96 0.58 2.09 1.03
C ASN A 96 0.70 3.21 2.08
N ALA A 97 1.55 4.22 1.86
CA ALA A 97 1.67 5.33 2.81
C ALA A 97 0.32 5.97 3.13
N GLY A 98 0.08 6.24 4.38
CA GLY A 98 -1.12 6.89 4.88
C GLY A 98 -0.86 7.53 6.24
N VAL A 99 -1.76 8.40 6.68
CA VAL A 99 -1.66 9.08 7.98
C VAL A 99 -2.26 8.19 9.07
N ASP A 100 -1.50 8.02 10.16
CA ASP A 100 -2.04 7.44 11.39
C ASP A 100 -2.72 8.55 12.22
N LEU A 101 -4.05 8.52 12.27
CA LEU A 101 -4.86 9.45 13.06
C LEU A 101 -5.25 8.91 14.43
N LEU A 102 -4.81 7.69 14.77
CA LEU A 102 -5.26 6.97 15.97
C LEU A 102 -4.19 6.98 17.06
N THR A 103 -2.93 7.12 16.69
CA THR A 103 -1.80 7.13 17.64
C THR A 103 -0.92 8.37 17.46
N GLY A 104 0.00 8.59 18.38
CA GLY A 104 0.98 9.67 18.30
C GLY A 104 0.40 11.09 18.39
N SER A 105 1.08 12.03 17.74
CA SER A 105 0.71 13.46 17.75
C SER A 105 -0.53 13.75 16.92
N GLU A 106 -0.72 13.05 15.82
CA GLU A 106 -1.82 13.23 14.88
C GLU A 106 -3.19 12.83 15.49
N ALA A 107 -3.19 11.93 16.48
CA ALA A 107 -4.41 11.56 17.21
C ALA A 107 -5.04 12.75 17.97
N LYS A 108 -4.23 13.75 18.33
CA LYS A 108 -4.64 14.94 19.11
C LYS A 108 -5.16 16.10 18.25
N LEU A 109 -5.07 15.99 16.94
CA LEU A 109 -5.55 16.99 15.99
C LEU A 109 -7.08 17.09 16.04
N ASP A 110 -7.63 18.25 15.70
CA ASP A 110 -9.06 18.41 15.50
C ASP A 110 -9.52 17.72 14.19
N TYR A 111 -10.84 17.64 14.01
CA TYR A 111 -11.44 16.94 12.87
C TYR A 111 -11.01 17.53 11.51
N GLY A 112 -10.98 18.86 11.37
CA GLY A 112 -10.58 19.55 10.15
C GLY A 112 -9.12 19.30 9.81
N GLN A 113 -8.22 19.44 10.79
CA GLN A 113 -6.80 19.16 10.62
C GLN A 113 -6.52 17.69 10.25
N LYS A 114 -7.27 16.75 10.81
CA LYS A 114 -7.19 15.33 10.43
C LYS A 114 -7.62 15.10 9.00
N LEU A 115 -8.72 15.73 8.58
CA LEU A 115 -9.21 15.65 7.20
C LEU A 115 -8.17 16.20 6.21
N GLU A 116 -7.62 17.37 6.46
CA GLU A 116 -6.58 17.98 5.61
C GLU A 116 -5.39 17.02 5.44
N LYS A 117 -4.89 16.43 6.53
CA LYS A 117 -3.77 15.47 6.44
C LYS A 117 -4.09 14.25 5.60
N LEU A 118 -5.27 13.66 5.74
CA LEU A 118 -5.70 12.54 4.92
C LEU A 118 -5.82 12.94 3.45
N LEU A 119 -6.41 14.12 3.18
CA LEU A 119 -6.51 14.60 1.81
C LEU A 119 -5.13 14.84 1.19
N ASP A 120 -4.19 15.37 1.94
CA ASP A 120 -2.85 15.66 1.46
C ASP A 120 -2.02 14.38 1.20
N VAL A 121 -1.95 13.50 2.16
CA VAL A 121 -1.08 12.31 2.09
C VAL A 121 -1.77 11.16 1.38
N ASP A 122 -2.95 10.74 1.89
CA ASP A 122 -3.61 9.53 1.40
C ASP A 122 -4.23 9.76 0.02
N VAL A 123 -4.97 10.86 -0.18
CA VAL A 123 -5.68 11.10 -1.44
C VAL A 123 -4.76 11.74 -2.47
N ARG A 124 -4.30 12.98 -2.22
CA ARG A 124 -3.51 13.74 -3.19
C ARG A 124 -2.19 13.03 -3.53
N GLY A 125 -1.50 12.50 -2.51
CA GLY A 125 -0.27 11.74 -2.70
C GLY A 125 -0.49 10.51 -3.58
N THR A 126 -1.49 9.69 -3.27
CA THR A 126 -1.80 8.49 -4.07
C THR A 126 -2.22 8.86 -5.49
N VAL A 127 -3.13 9.84 -5.66
CA VAL A 127 -3.66 10.22 -6.98
C VAL A 127 -2.58 10.75 -7.90
N LEU A 128 -1.80 11.73 -7.44
CA LEU A 128 -0.82 12.39 -8.31
C LEU A 128 0.39 11.49 -8.59
N LEU A 129 0.87 10.75 -7.59
CA LEU A 129 1.98 9.81 -7.81
C LEU A 129 1.56 8.66 -8.72
N SER A 130 0.39 8.05 -8.50
CA SER A 130 -0.09 6.96 -9.36
C SER A 130 -0.23 7.41 -10.82
N ARG A 131 -0.74 8.62 -11.06
CA ARG A 131 -0.86 9.17 -12.41
C ARG A 131 0.50 9.31 -13.06
N ALA A 132 1.45 9.99 -12.39
CA ALA A 132 2.78 10.24 -12.94
C ALA A 132 3.60 8.94 -13.11
N VAL A 133 3.48 7.99 -12.19
CA VAL A 133 4.06 6.64 -12.30
C VAL A 133 3.45 5.90 -13.48
N GLY A 134 2.11 5.93 -13.61
CA GLY A 134 1.39 5.27 -14.68
C GLY A 134 1.81 5.75 -16.07
N GLU A 135 1.95 7.06 -16.26
CA GLU A 135 2.44 7.65 -17.50
C GLU A 135 3.86 7.16 -17.86
N ARG A 136 4.77 7.08 -16.89
CA ARG A 136 6.12 6.53 -17.10
C ARG A 136 6.11 5.02 -17.39
N MET A 137 5.25 4.25 -16.70
CA MET A 137 5.09 2.83 -16.95
C MET A 137 4.46 2.55 -18.32
N GLN A 138 3.51 3.38 -18.79
CA GLN A 138 2.99 3.29 -20.17
C GLN A 138 4.09 3.52 -21.21
N GLN A 139 4.96 4.51 -21.02
CA GLN A 139 6.12 4.75 -21.89
C GLN A 139 7.10 3.56 -21.86
N GLN A 140 7.24 2.91 -20.70
CA GLN A 140 8.03 1.67 -20.53
C GLN A 140 7.36 0.45 -21.19
N GLY A 141 6.06 0.52 -21.53
CA GLY A 141 5.26 -0.53 -22.14
C GLY A 141 4.69 -1.56 -21.15
N ARG A 142 4.95 -1.43 -19.86
CA ARG A 142 4.45 -2.33 -18.79
C ARG A 142 4.50 -1.69 -17.42
N GLY A 143 3.61 -2.15 -16.52
CA GLY A 143 3.64 -1.76 -15.11
C GLY A 143 2.51 -2.36 -14.29
N CYS A 144 2.64 -2.24 -12.98
CA CYS A 144 1.59 -2.59 -12.03
C CYS A 144 1.55 -1.55 -10.90
N ILE A 145 0.37 -0.98 -10.68
CA ILE A 145 0.11 -0.07 -9.55
C ILE A 145 -0.84 -0.77 -8.60
N LEU A 146 -0.49 -0.78 -7.33
CA LEU A 146 -1.31 -1.33 -6.25
C LEU A 146 -1.59 -0.26 -5.22
N ASN A 147 -2.86 0.00 -4.96
CA ASN A 147 -3.32 0.96 -3.97
C ASN A 147 -3.88 0.24 -2.74
N ILE A 148 -3.84 0.90 -1.58
CA ILE A 148 -4.43 0.38 -0.34
C ILE A 148 -5.65 1.22 0.03
N GLY A 149 -6.81 0.58 -0.04
CA GLY A 149 -8.11 1.09 0.37
C GLY A 149 -8.46 0.70 1.81
N TRP A 150 -9.75 0.49 2.06
CA TRP A 150 -10.30 -0.01 3.33
C TRP A 150 -11.70 -0.58 3.11
N ASP A 151 -11.97 -1.79 3.61
CA ASP A 151 -13.23 -2.49 3.39
C ASP A 151 -14.44 -1.80 4.03
N GLN A 152 -14.26 -1.21 5.22
CA GLN A 152 -15.35 -0.50 5.92
C GLN A 152 -15.84 0.73 5.15
N SER A 153 -15.07 1.23 4.18
CA SER A 153 -15.49 2.34 3.33
C SER A 153 -16.74 2.02 2.50
N ASP A 154 -16.96 0.75 2.12
CA ASP A 154 -18.15 0.32 1.39
C ASP A 154 -19.38 0.09 2.30
N ARG A 155 -19.15 -0.18 3.59
CA ARG A 155 -20.20 -0.42 4.59
C ARG A 155 -20.55 0.83 5.40
N GLY A 156 -19.55 1.63 5.71
CA GLY A 156 -19.58 2.68 6.71
C GLY A 156 -19.26 2.20 8.12
N MET A 157 -18.63 3.07 8.89
CA MET A 157 -18.32 2.89 10.30
C MET A 157 -18.62 4.20 11.04
N GLU A 158 -19.21 4.09 12.22
CA GLU A 158 -19.53 5.22 13.06
C GLU A 158 -18.28 5.89 13.67
N GLY A 159 -18.41 7.20 13.96
CA GLY A 159 -17.40 8.01 14.65
C GLY A 159 -16.43 8.71 13.70
N ALA A 160 -15.81 9.78 14.22
CA ALA A 160 -14.97 10.68 13.44
C ALA A 160 -13.87 9.98 12.64
N SER A 161 -13.22 8.97 13.22
CA SER A 161 -12.18 8.21 12.50
C SER A 161 -12.77 7.39 11.36
N GLY A 162 -13.94 6.76 11.55
CA GLY A 162 -14.66 6.02 10.51
C GLY A 162 -15.02 6.91 9.33
N GLU A 163 -15.61 8.08 9.61
CA GLU A 163 -15.99 9.08 8.61
C GLU A 163 -14.78 9.55 7.79
N LEU A 164 -13.69 9.90 8.48
CA LEU A 164 -12.46 10.43 7.86
C LEU A 164 -11.74 9.39 7.00
N PHE A 165 -11.53 8.19 7.53
CA PHE A 165 -10.88 7.13 6.75
C PHE A 165 -11.75 6.67 5.58
N SER A 166 -13.07 6.54 5.75
CA SER A 166 -13.98 6.20 4.65
C SER A 166 -13.92 7.25 3.54
N THR A 167 -13.85 8.54 3.89
CA THR A 167 -13.74 9.61 2.91
C THR A 167 -12.47 9.44 2.06
N SER A 168 -11.31 9.27 2.67
CA SER A 168 -10.05 9.14 1.95
C SER A 168 -9.95 7.82 1.17
N LYS A 169 -10.36 6.71 1.77
CA LYS A 169 -10.20 5.38 1.15
C LYS A 169 -11.19 5.13 0.03
N ASN A 170 -12.42 5.64 0.11
CA ASN A 170 -13.35 5.63 -1.02
C ASN A 170 -12.84 6.44 -2.21
N ALA A 171 -12.22 7.59 -1.96
CA ALA A 171 -11.58 8.37 -3.03
C ALA A 171 -10.50 7.54 -3.75
N ILE A 172 -9.64 6.83 -2.99
CA ILE A 172 -8.57 5.97 -3.55
C ILE A 172 -9.19 4.81 -4.33
N MET A 173 -10.20 4.13 -3.80
CA MET A 173 -10.86 2.98 -4.44
C MET A 173 -11.55 3.38 -5.75
N GLY A 174 -12.28 4.51 -5.75
CA GLY A 174 -12.89 5.07 -6.95
C GLY A 174 -11.86 5.51 -7.99
N PHE A 175 -10.81 6.20 -7.56
CA PHE A 175 -9.69 6.61 -8.42
C PHE A 175 -8.99 5.42 -9.06
N SER A 176 -8.75 4.34 -8.32
CA SER A 176 -8.07 3.14 -8.82
C SER A 176 -8.82 2.52 -10.00
N ARG A 177 -10.15 2.45 -9.94
CA ARG A 177 -11.00 1.94 -11.04
C ARG A 177 -10.90 2.81 -12.29
N SER A 178 -10.86 4.15 -12.12
CA SER A 178 -10.77 5.09 -13.25
C SER A 178 -9.37 5.15 -13.85
N LEU A 179 -8.33 5.08 -13.00
CA LEU A 179 -6.95 5.11 -13.46
C LEU A 179 -6.61 3.89 -14.32
N GLU A 180 -7.13 2.72 -13.94
CA GLU A 180 -6.96 1.50 -14.72
C GLU A 180 -7.40 1.68 -16.17
N VAL A 181 -8.62 2.19 -16.39
CA VAL A 181 -9.16 2.43 -17.73
C VAL A 181 -8.26 3.35 -18.56
N SER A 182 -7.61 4.31 -17.91
CA SER A 182 -6.70 5.27 -18.56
C SER A 182 -5.33 4.67 -18.92
N LEU A 183 -4.88 3.65 -18.18
CA LEU A 183 -3.52 3.10 -18.28
C LEU A 183 -3.45 1.74 -18.99
N ALA A 184 -4.57 1.05 -19.13
CA ALA A 184 -4.63 -0.22 -19.84
C ALA A 184 -4.33 -0.02 -21.35
N PRO A 185 -3.79 -1.05 -22.03
CA PRO A 185 -3.43 -2.38 -21.52
C PRO A 185 -2.02 -2.47 -20.92
N GLN A 186 -1.21 -1.43 -20.94
CA GLN A 186 0.20 -1.48 -20.54
C GLN A 186 0.39 -1.59 -19.02
N VAL A 187 -0.52 -0.97 -18.24
CA VAL A 187 -0.38 -0.89 -16.79
C VAL A 187 -1.63 -1.42 -16.13
N ARG A 188 -1.47 -2.40 -15.25
CA ARG A 188 -2.57 -2.86 -14.38
C ARG A 188 -2.65 -1.99 -13.14
N VAL A 189 -3.85 -1.67 -12.72
CA VAL A 189 -4.11 -0.93 -11.47
C VAL A 189 -5.15 -1.68 -10.66
N ASN A 190 -4.80 -2.09 -9.44
CA ASN A 190 -5.71 -2.73 -8.50
C ASN A 190 -5.63 -2.06 -7.13
N CYS A 191 -6.62 -2.31 -6.30
CA CYS A 191 -6.68 -1.85 -4.93
C CYS A 191 -6.95 -3.04 -4.00
N ILE A 192 -6.20 -3.17 -2.92
CA ILE A 192 -6.55 -4.05 -1.82
C ILE A 192 -7.32 -3.22 -0.79
N ALA A 193 -8.42 -3.74 -0.30
CA ALA A 193 -9.20 -3.17 0.79
C ALA A 193 -9.06 -4.07 2.03
N PRO A 194 -8.09 -3.78 2.92
CA PRO A 194 -7.90 -4.50 4.17
C PRO A 194 -9.11 -4.36 5.09
N GLY A 195 -9.38 -5.41 5.86
CA GLY A 195 -10.26 -5.34 7.02
C GLY A 195 -9.51 -4.92 8.28
N TRP A 196 -9.89 -5.52 9.41
CA TRP A 196 -9.24 -5.32 10.69
C TRP A 196 -7.88 -6.02 10.71
N ILE A 197 -6.79 -5.25 10.56
CA ILE A 197 -5.42 -5.77 10.49
C ILE A 197 -4.67 -5.42 11.77
N LEU A 198 -4.02 -6.42 12.37
CA LEU A 198 -3.24 -6.31 13.59
C LEU A 198 -1.93 -5.53 13.30
N THR A 199 -2.05 -4.22 13.30
CA THR A 199 -0.93 -3.27 13.26
C THR A 199 -0.67 -2.73 14.66
N ALA A 200 0.29 -1.83 14.82
CA ALA A 200 0.62 -1.23 16.12
C ALA A 200 -0.60 -0.66 16.88
N TRP A 201 -1.60 -0.13 16.18
CA TRP A 201 -2.87 0.27 16.79
C TRP A 201 -3.66 -0.94 17.28
N GLY A 202 -3.83 -1.96 16.46
CA GLY A 202 -4.59 -3.17 16.81
C GLY A 202 -3.98 -3.94 17.98
N GLU A 203 -2.65 -4.00 18.06
CA GLU A 203 -1.92 -4.63 19.18
C GLU A 203 -2.20 -3.95 20.53
N ASN A 204 -2.47 -2.64 20.50
CA ASN A 204 -2.74 -1.82 21.69
C ASN A 204 -4.23 -1.45 21.84
N ALA A 205 -5.11 -2.00 21.01
CA ALA A 205 -6.54 -1.73 21.05
C ALA A 205 -7.18 -2.31 22.34
N SER A 206 -8.16 -1.59 22.89
CA SER A 206 -8.87 -2.02 24.11
C SER A 206 -9.61 -3.35 23.89
N ASP A 207 -9.96 -4.02 24.99
CA ASP A 207 -10.72 -5.28 24.97
C ASP A 207 -12.04 -5.11 24.20
N VAL A 208 -12.69 -3.95 24.31
CA VAL A 208 -13.92 -3.63 23.55
C VAL A 208 -13.66 -3.71 22.04
N TRP A 209 -12.55 -3.21 21.54
CA TRP A 209 -12.17 -3.32 20.14
C TRP A 209 -11.76 -4.73 19.75
N GLN A 210 -11.05 -5.46 20.64
CA GLN A 210 -10.71 -6.87 20.40
C GLN A 210 -11.96 -7.73 20.20
N GLU A 211 -12.95 -7.58 21.05
CA GLU A 211 -14.22 -8.32 20.94
C GLU A 211 -15.06 -7.85 19.76
N ARG A 212 -15.06 -6.54 19.44
CA ARG A 212 -15.73 -6.00 18.27
C ARG A 212 -15.21 -6.63 16.98
N VAL A 213 -13.90 -6.66 16.80
CA VAL A 213 -13.27 -7.24 15.61
C VAL A 213 -13.64 -8.71 15.44
N LYS A 214 -13.57 -9.50 16.49
CA LYS A 214 -13.98 -10.92 16.45
C LYS A 214 -15.46 -11.09 16.08
N ARG A 215 -16.32 -10.22 16.59
CA ARG A 215 -17.77 -10.25 16.30
C ARG A 215 -18.07 -9.84 14.86
N GLU A 216 -17.40 -8.81 14.35
CA GLU A 216 -17.65 -8.28 13.01
C GLU A 216 -16.97 -9.08 11.89
N THR A 217 -15.93 -9.85 12.22
CA THR A 217 -15.20 -10.68 11.26
C THR A 217 -15.70 -12.12 11.31
N PRO A 218 -16.30 -12.67 10.25
CA PRO A 218 -16.76 -14.07 10.21
C PRO A 218 -15.68 -15.09 10.55
N MET A 219 -14.41 -14.82 10.22
CA MET A 219 -13.29 -15.67 10.65
C MET A 219 -12.90 -15.50 12.13
N GLN A 220 -13.55 -14.60 12.87
CA GLN A 220 -13.40 -14.36 14.31
C GLN A 220 -11.97 -14.05 14.77
N CYS A 221 -11.18 -13.47 13.89
CA CYS A 221 -9.79 -13.07 14.17
C CYS A 221 -9.43 -11.78 13.46
N TRP A 222 -8.37 -11.14 13.92
CA TRP A 222 -7.68 -10.11 13.19
C TRP A 222 -6.97 -10.72 11.98
N GLY A 223 -6.95 -10.01 10.86
CA GLY A 223 -5.97 -10.25 9.81
C GLY A 223 -4.59 -9.77 10.22
N THR A 224 -3.57 -10.22 9.52
CA THR A 224 -2.19 -9.80 9.73
C THR A 224 -1.68 -8.96 8.56
N PRO A 225 -0.63 -8.13 8.75
CA PRO A 225 0.04 -7.47 7.64
C PRO A 225 0.49 -8.45 6.54
N GLU A 226 0.86 -9.67 6.92
CA GLU A 226 1.27 -10.74 6.00
C GLU A 226 0.13 -11.25 5.13
N ASP A 227 -1.11 -11.24 5.61
CA ASP A 227 -2.28 -11.62 4.79
C ASP A 227 -2.50 -10.61 3.66
N ILE A 228 -2.31 -9.31 3.92
CA ILE A 228 -2.32 -8.26 2.91
C ILE A 228 -1.14 -8.41 1.95
N ALA A 229 0.04 -8.71 2.48
CA ALA A 229 1.27 -8.87 1.69
C ALA A 229 1.18 -10.03 0.69
N LYS A 230 0.59 -11.16 1.08
CA LYS A 230 0.37 -12.32 0.18
C LYS A 230 -0.56 -11.96 -0.99
N MET A 231 -1.63 -11.20 -0.72
CA MET A 231 -2.51 -10.70 -1.79
C MET A 231 -1.78 -9.69 -2.68
N ALA A 232 -0.96 -8.81 -2.10
CA ALA A 232 -0.14 -7.88 -2.87
C ALA A 232 0.83 -8.62 -3.79
N ARG A 233 1.51 -9.67 -3.31
CA ARG A 233 2.36 -10.52 -4.13
C ARG A 233 1.60 -11.12 -5.31
N PHE A 234 0.42 -11.70 -5.08
CA PHE A 234 -0.40 -12.27 -6.15
C PHE A 234 -0.77 -11.21 -7.19
N LEU A 235 -1.33 -10.07 -6.77
CA LEU A 235 -1.78 -9.01 -7.67
C LEU A 235 -0.63 -8.35 -8.46
N CYS A 236 0.57 -8.33 -7.90
CA CYS A 236 1.76 -7.79 -8.56
C CYS A 236 2.44 -8.79 -9.50
N SER A 237 2.06 -10.07 -9.45
CA SER A 237 2.66 -11.13 -10.26
C SER A 237 2.01 -11.27 -11.65
N ASP A 238 2.65 -12.05 -12.52
CA ASP A 238 2.15 -12.34 -13.85
C ASP A 238 0.94 -13.29 -13.80
N GLU A 239 0.72 -14.05 -12.71
CA GLU A 239 -0.48 -14.85 -12.47
C GLU A 239 -1.76 -14.02 -12.36
N ALA A 240 -1.63 -12.74 -12.02
CA ALA A 240 -2.73 -11.79 -12.01
C ALA A 240 -2.84 -10.96 -13.32
N ALA A 241 -2.26 -11.42 -14.42
CA ALA A 241 -2.21 -10.66 -15.68
C ALA A 241 -3.59 -10.24 -16.23
N TYR A 242 -4.65 -10.98 -15.93
CA TYR A 242 -6.02 -10.66 -16.35
C TYR A 242 -6.86 -10.00 -15.24
N ILE A 243 -6.20 -9.51 -14.16
CA ILE A 243 -6.85 -8.82 -13.04
C ILE A 243 -6.38 -7.36 -13.03
N THR A 244 -7.31 -6.45 -13.36
CA THR A 244 -7.09 -5.00 -13.31
C THR A 244 -8.40 -4.28 -12.99
N GLY A 245 -8.36 -3.06 -12.44
CA GLY A 245 -9.51 -2.27 -12.05
C GLY A 245 -10.25 -2.78 -10.82
N GLN A 246 -9.72 -3.78 -10.12
CA GLN A 246 -10.42 -4.42 -9.02
C GLN A 246 -10.10 -3.79 -7.67
N VAL A 247 -11.12 -3.73 -6.81
CA VAL A 247 -10.97 -3.51 -5.38
C VAL A 247 -11.24 -4.84 -4.69
N ILE A 248 -10.22 -5.40 -4.06
CA ILE A 248 -10.26 -6.75 -3.49
C ILE A 248 -10.22 -6.67 -1.97
N ASN A 249 -11.31 -7.13 -1.33
CA ASN A 249 -11.38 -7.21 0.12
C ASN A 249 -10.49 -8.34 0.64
N VAL A 250 -9.62 -8.02 1.60
CA VAL A 250 -8.82 -8.97 2.38
C VAL A 250 -9.14 -8.73 3.85
N ASN A 251 -10.25 -9.30 4.32
CA ASN A 251 -10.92 -8.83 5.52
C ASN A 251 -11.60 -9.92 6.36
N GLY A 252 -11.29 -11.20 6.14
CA GLY A 252 -11.92 -12.30 6.86
C GLY A 252 -13.44 -12.38 6.72
N GLY A 253 -14.01 -11.76 5.66
CA GLY A 253 -15.44 -11.75 5.35
C GLY A 253 -16.24 -10.64 6.06
N ALA A 254 -15.59 -9.67 6.69
CA ALA A 254 -16.26 -8.61 7.46
C ALA A 254 -17.18 -7.73 6.60
N VAL A 255 -16.78 -7.43 5.37
CA VAL A 255 -17.57 -6.73 4.35
C VAL A 255 -17.60 -7.58 3.08
N ARG A 256 -18.77 -7.66 2.43
CA ARG A 256 -19.00 -8.49 1.22
C ARG A 256 -19.53 -7.65 0.09
#